data_23a19d9a81d12ddf468d17cd71401b27
#
_entry.id   23a19d9a81d12ddf468d17cd71401b27
#
_cell.length_a   1.000
_cell.length_b   1.000
_cell.length_c   1.000
_cell.angle_alpha   90.00
_cell.angle_beta   90.00
_cell.angle_gamma   90.00
#
_symmetry.space_group_name_H-M   'P 1'
#
loop_
_entity.id
_entity.type
_entity.pdbx_description
1 polymer ?
#
loop_
_entity_poly.entity_id
_entity_poly.type
_entity_poly.pdbx_seq_one_letter_code
_entity_poly.pdbx_strand_id
1 'polypeptide(L)'
;MKTKIALLMLAVLVAVPLFAQAPPPPPSYTPEQLDRLVARVALYPDPLLAQVLAAATYPDQIPDAARWADQHHYLTGQALADAIQADQLPWDPSVQALLPFPSVLDMMASDMNWTTDLGNAFLAQQQDVMDAVQRERQKASDFGYLRSNSEVVVSSGPYITIMPVNPAFIVVPYYDPAVVFFAPRPGFVVGGAIRFGFGVTIGTFFRPWGWGLGRFDWRAHTVIINNAPWRRTWVNRREYVHPYPGVRRFAPGQRAVEHHELHARSEHERAAAREGRKVEEEHHEERR
;
A
#
# COMPACT_ATOMS: atom_id res chain seq x y z
N MET A 1 -68.19 20.97 -44.02
CA MET A 1 -67.99 20.51 -42.64
C MET A 1 -66.79 19.56 -42.64
N LYS A 2 -65.66 19.98 -42.17
CA LYS A 2 -64.41 19.18 -42.10
C LYS A 2 -64.17 18.83 -40.65
N THR A 3 -64.42 17.59 -40.27
CA THR A 3 -64.17 17.03 -38.96
C THR A 3 -62.66 16.68 -38.81
N LYS A 4 -61.96 17.40 -37.97
CA LYS A 4 -60.58 17.08 -37.60
C LYS A 4 -60.55 16.03 -36.45
N ILE A 5 -60.12 14.82 -36.79
CA ILE A 5 -59.90 13.77 -35.83
C ILE A 5 -58.49 14.05 -35.21
N ALA A 6 -58.41 14.42 -33.92
CA ALA A 6 -57.18 14.57 -33.15
C ALA A 6 -56.79 13.19 -32.63
N LEU A 7 -55.68 12.67 -33.13
CA LEU A 7 -55.09 11.42 -32.66
C LEU A 7 -54.28 11.72 -31.39
N LEU A 8 -54.80 11.30 -30.23
CA LEU A 8 -54.12 11.43 -28.93
C LEU A 8 -53.14 10.28 -28.79
N MET A 9 -51.85 10.53 -29.03
CA MET A 9 -50.76 9.56 -28.72
C MET A 9 -50.53 9.54 -27.23
N LEU A 10 -51.03 8.54 -26.54
CA LEU A 10 -50.76 8.26 -25.14
C LEU A 10 -49.38 7.57 -25.04
N ALA A 11 -48.32 8.33 -24.76
CA ALA A 11 -47.02 7.78 -24.46
C ALA A 11 -47.04 7.14 -23.05
N VAL A 12 -47.17 5.83 -23.01
CA VAL A 12 -46.99 5.06 -21.77
C VAL A 12 -45.49 5.03 -21.43
N LEU A 13 -45.08 5.88 -20.49
CA LEU A 13 -43.74 5.88 -19.91
C LEU A 13 -43.63 4.64 -19.03
N VAL A 14 -43.07 3.55 -19.55
CA VAL A 14 -42.71 2.37 -18.76
C VAL A 14 -41.54 2.78 -17.89
N ALA A 15 -41.79 3.17 -16.64
CA ALA A 15 -40.77 3.33 -15.62
C ALA A 15 -40.19 1.93 -15.31
N VAL A 16 -39.09 1.58 -15.96
CA VAL A 16 -38.29 0.41 -15.58
C VAL A 16 -37.75 0.69 -14.21
N PRO A 17 -38.12 -0.07 -13.15
CA PRO A 17 -37.51 0.11 -11.85
C PRO A 17 -36.01 -0.20 -12.01
N LEU A 18 -35.17 0.79 -11.79
CA LEU A 18 -33.74 0.61 -11.63
C LEU A 18 -33.58 -0.23 -10.35
N PHE A 19 -33.55 -1.54 -10.51
CA PHE A 19 -33.13 -2.41 -9.40
C PHE A 19 -31.68 -2.02 -9.09
N ALA A 20 -31.50 -1.26 -8.02
CA ALA A 20 -30.19 -1.07 -7.42
C ALA A 20 -29.65 -2.48 -7.16
N GLN A 21 -28.70 -2.93 -7.97
CA GLN A 21 -28.08 -4.24 -7.79
C GLN A 21 -27.49 -4.26 -6.39
N ALA A 22 -27.95 -5.20 -5.58
CA ALA A 22 -27.35 -5.41 -4.27
C ALA A 22 -25.83 -5.56 -4.44
N PRO A 23 -25.03 -4.97 -3.56
CA PRO A 23 -23.59 -5.12 -3.66
C PRO A 23 -23.23 -6.60 -3.65
N PRO A 24 -22.22 -7.02 -4.42
CA PRO A 24 -21.84 -8.43 -4.47
C PRO A 24 -21.50 -8.92 -3.06
N PRO A 25 -21.86 -10.17 -2.74
CA PRO A 25 -21.56 -10.75 -1.42
C PRO A 25 -20.05 -10.74 -1.18
N PRO A 26 -19.62 -10.72 0.09
CA PRO A 26 -18.20 -10.83 0.42
C PRO A 26 -17.66 -12.17 -0.09
N PRO A 27 -16.44 -12.20 -0.65
CA PRO A 27 -15.79 -13.45 -0.99
C PRO A 27 -15.54 -14.28 0.27
N SER A 28 -15.50 -15.59 0.11
CA SER A 28 -15.22 -16.52 1.20
C SER A 28 -14.10 -17.47 0.77
N TYR A 29 -13.07 -17.55 1.60
CA TYR A 29 -11.89 -18.39 1.38
C TYR A 29 -11.82 -19.45 2.48
N THR A 30 -11.42 -20.66 2.12
CA THR A 30 -11.16 -21.71 3.11
C THR A 30 -9.84 -21.42 3.87
N PRO A 31 -9.63 -22.05 5.06
CA PRO A 31 -8.37 -21.89 5.78
C PRO A 31 -7.12 -22.20 4.92
N GLU A 32 -7.17 -23.24 4.08
CA GLU A 32 -6.06 -23.62 3.20
C GLU A 32 -5.84 -22.62 2.05
N GLN A 33 -6.91 -21.97 1.60
CA GLN A 33 -6.78 -20.87 0.62
C GLN A 33 -6.15 -19.65 1.26
N LEU A 34 -6.55 -19.32 2.49
CA LEU A 34 -5.95 -18.22 3.25
C LEU A 34 -4.48 -18.49 3.58
N ASP A 35 -4.13 -19.72 4.00
CA ASP A 35 -2.73 -20.12 4.22
C ASP A 35 -1.88 -19.87 2.95
N ARG A 36 -2.38 -20.26 1.78
CA ARG A 36 -1.69 -19.98 0.50
C ARG A 36 -1.59 -18.51 0.15
N LEU A 37 -2.63 -17.72 0.45
CA LEU A 37 -2.62 -16.28 0.20
C LEU A 37 -1.58 -15.57 1.06
N VAL A 38 -1.52 -15.87 2.36
CA VAL A 38 -0.58 -15.20 3.27
C VAL A 38 0.84 -15.74 3.16
N ALA A 39 1.05 -16.91 2.56
CA ALA A 39 2.36 -17.59 2.54
C ALA A 39 3.52 -16.72 2.05
N ARG A 40 3.29 -15.79 1.11
CA ARG A 40 4.32 -14.91 0.55
C ARG A 40 4.75 -13.80 1.53
N VAL A 41 3.92 -13.48 2.53
CA VAL A 41 4.12 -12.31 3.41
C VAL A 41 4.05 -12.65 4.91
N ALA A 42 3.66 -13.88 5.27
CA ALA A 42 3.45 -14.29 6.65
C ALA A 42 4.68 -14.07 7.56
N LEU A 43 5.89 -14.20 7.00
CA LEU A 43 7.14 -14.02 7.75
C LEU A 43 7.70 -12.60 7.70
N TYR A 44 6.95 -11.64 7.15
CA TYR A 44 7.34 -10.24 7.21
C TYR A 44 7.27 -9.73 8.66
N PRO A 45 8.16 -8.80 9.05
CA PRO A 45 8.04 -8.10 10.31
C PRO A 45 6.65 -7.46 10.46
N ASP A 46 6.10 -7.52 11.66
CA ASP A 46 4.72 -7.08 11.94
C ASP A 46 4.41 -5.68 11.40
N PRO A 47 5.28 -4.65 11.56
CA PRO A 47 4.99 -3.34 11.00
C PRO A 47 4.86 -3.33 9.47
N LEU A 48 5.68 -4.11 8.76
CA LEU A 48 5.61 -4.22 7.30
C LEU A 48 4.38 -5.01 6.85
N LEU A 49 4.11 -6.15 7.51
CA LEU A 49 2.93 -6.97 7.21
C LEU A 49 1.63 -6.16 7.36
N ALA A 50 1.54 -5.33 8.41
CA ALA A 50 0.37 -4.47 8.61
C ALA A 50 0.13 -3.53 7.42
N GLN A 51 1.19 -2.90 6.89
CA GLN A 51 1.10 -2.03 5.72
C GLN A 51 0.75 -2.81 4.45
N VAL A 52 1.34 -3.99 4.25
CA VAL A 52 1.05 -4.84 3.08
C VAL A 52 -0.41 -5.28 3.06
N LEU A 53 -0.94 -5.76 4.18
CA LEU A 53 -2.35 -6.17 4.27
C LEU A 53 -3.30 -4.99 4.04
N ALA A 54 -2.98 -3.82 4.57
CA ALA A 54 -3.76 -2.61 4.35
C ALA A 54 -3.70 -2.15 2.89
N ALA A 55 -2.51 -2.09 2.28
CA ALA A 55 -2.30 -1.68 0.89
C ALA A 55 -2.95 -2.65 -0.11
N ALA A 56 -2.93 -3.96 0.15
CA ALA A 56 -3.58 -4.96 -0.69
C ALA A 56 -5.08 -4.71 -0.87
N THR A 57 -5.72 -3.99 0.07
CA THR A 57 -7.13 -3.61 -0.07
C THR A 57 -7.39 -2.52 -1.12
N TYR A 58 -6.34 -1.97 -1.74
CA TYR A 58 -6.38 -0.99 -2.83
C TYR A 58 -5.58 -1.50 -4.04
N PRO A 59 -5.92 -2.67 -4.58
CA PRO A 59 -5.09 -3.35 -5.59
C PRO A 59 -4.90 -2.53 -6.87
N ASP A 60 -5.89 -1.75 -7.25
CA ASP A 60 -5.87 -0.86 -8.43
C ASP A 60 -4.78 0.22 -8.37
N GLN A 61 -4.28 0.55 -7.20
CA GLN A 61 -3.25 1.57 -7.00
C GLN A 61 -1.82 1.00 -7.03
N ILE A 62 -1.68 -0.31 -6.83
CA ILE A 62 -0.37 -0.97 -6.68
C ILE A 62 0.52 -0.85 -7.93
N PRO A 63 0.02 -1.06 -9.17
CA PRO A 63 0.88 -0.97 -10.36
C PRO A 63 1.49 0.41 -10.57
N ASP A 64 0.72 1.46 -10.31
CA ASP A 64 1.21 2.82 -10.45
C ASP A 64 2.19 3.19 -9.33
N ALA A 65 1.93 2.72 -8.10
CA ALA A 65 2.84 2.90 -6.98
C ALA A 65 4.17 2.18 -7.20
N ALA A 66 4.15 0.96 -7.73
CA ALA A 66 5.36 0.21 -8.07
C ALA A 66 6.21 0.95 -9.12
N ARG A 67 5.56 1.45 -10.18
CA ARG A 67 6.24 2.23 -11.22
C ARG A 67 6.85 3.52 -10.68
N TRP A 68 6.14 4.22 -9.81
CA TRP A 68 6.67 5.43 -9.19
C TRP A 68 7.87 5.12 -8.29
N ALA A 69 7.79 4.05 -7.49
CA ALA A 69 8.87 3.62 -6.61
C ALA A 69 10.13 3.21 -7.40
N ASP A 70 9.97 2.53 -8.54
CA ASP A 70 11.07 2.19 -9.44
C ASP A 70 11.74 3.46 -10.01
N GLN A 71 10.96 4.43 -10.45
CA GLN A 71 11.48 5.71 -10.95
C GLN A 71 12.22 6.53 -9.90
N HIS A 72 11.92 6.32 -8.62
CA HIS A 72 12.50 7.04 -7.49
C HIS A 72 13.40 6.17 -6.60
N HIS A 73 13.82 4.99 -7.08
CA HIS A 73 14.60 4.01 -6.31
C HIS A 73 15.94 4.55 -5.78
N TYR A 74 16.45 5.64 -6.36
CA TYR A 74 17.67 6.34 -5.94
C TYR A 74 17.46 7.25 -4.72
N LEU A 75 16.20 7.56 -4.36
CA LEU A 75 15.86 8.37 -3.19
C LEU A 75 15.68 7.48 -1.95
N THR A 76 16.16 7.97 -0.82
CA THR A 76 16.01 7.28 0.48
C THR A 76 15.74 8.27 1.60
N GLY A 77 15.22 7.77 2.71
CA GLY A 77 15.05 8.57 3.93
C GLY A 77 14.21 9.83 3.73
N GLN A 78 14.69 10.97 4.21
CA GLN A 78 13.98 12.25 4.12
C GLN A 78 13.72 12.67 2.67
N ALA A 79 14.69 12.50 1.78
CA ALA A 79 14.54 12.89 0.38
C ALA A 79 13.39 12.13 -0.33
N LEU A 80 13.21 10.85 -0.01
CA LEU A 80 12.08 10.07 -0.50
C LEU A 80 10.76 10.56 0.09
N ALA A 81 10.73 10.82 1.41
CA ALA A 81 9.53 11.34 2.07
C ALA A 81 9.10 12.69 1.50
N ASP A 82 10.06 13.58 1.20
CA ASP A 82 9.80 14.89 0.59
C ASP A 82 9.26 14.73 -0.84
N ALA A 83 9.80 13.80 -1.63
CA ALA A 83 9.31 13.53 -2.99
C ALA A 83 7.87 12.99 -2.97
N ILE A 84 7.55 12.06 -2.06
CA ILE A 84 6.17 11.55 -1.89
C ILE A 84 5.19 12.68 -1.57
N GLN A 85 5.59 13.64 -0.74
CA GLN A 85 4.76 14.79 -0.39
C GLN A 85 4.64 15.79 -1.54
N ALA A 86 5.75 16.06 -2.23
CA ALA A 86 5.79 17.00 -3.36
C ALA A 86 4.94 16.52 -4.55
N ASP A 87 4.95 15.23 -4.83
CA ASP A 87 4.20 14.64 -5.96
C ASP A 87 2.70 14.48 -5.71
N GLN A 88 2.24 14.77 -4.49
CA GLN A 88 0.81 14.78 -4.16
C GLN A 88 0.07 13.53 -4.64
N LEU A 89 0.63 12.37 -4.32
CA LEU A 89 0.18 11.08 -4.84
C LEU A 89 -1.30 10.78 -4.50
N PRO A 90 -2.13 10.36 -5.47
CA PRO A 90 -3.57 10.16 -5.27
C PRO A 90 -3.90 8.87 -4.53
N TRP A 91 -2.87 8.09 -4.19
CA TRP A 91 -3.04 6.76 -3.62
C TRP A 91 -3.37 6.82 -2.13
N ASP A 92 -3.96 5.73 -1.66
CA ASP A 92 -4.21 5.56 -0.24
C ASP A 92 -2.90 5.63 0.57
N PRO A 93 -2.90 6.22 1.76
CA PRO A 93 -1.70 6.30 2.58
C PRO A 93 -1.05 4.96 2.88
N SER A 94 -1.80 3.84 2.94
CA SER A 94 -1.23 2.51 3.11
C SER A 94 -0.42 2.06 1.89
N VAL A 95 -0.83 2.45 0.69
CA VAL A 95 -0.06 2.21 -0.54
C VAL A 95 1.17 3.10 -0.56
N GLN A 96 1.03 4.39 -0.22
CA GLN A 96 2.16 5.32 -0.12
C GLN A 96 3.19 4.84 0.94
N ALA A 97 2.73 4.22 2.03
CA ALA A 97 3.61 3.66 3.06
C ALA A 97 4.56 2.58 2.52
N LEU A 98 4.23 1.92 1.41
CA LEU A 98 5.07 0.90 0.77
C LEU A 98 6.07 1.46 -0.24
N LEU A 99 6.05 2.75 -0.57
CA LEU A 99 6.98 3.36 -1.53
C LEU A 99 8.47 3.22 -1.13
N PRO A 100 8.84 3.18 0.16
CA PRO A 100 10.20 2.85 0.57
C PRO A 100 10.62 1.39 0.29
N PHE A 101 9.68 0.52 -0.11
CA PHE A 101 9.87 -0.91 -0.32
C PHE A 101 9.54 -1.33 -1.75
N PRO A 102 10.33 -0.91 -2.77
CA PRO A 102 10.04 -1.21 -4.17
C PRO A 102 9.87 -2.70 -4.42
N SER A 103 10.70 -3.56 -3.83
CA SER A 103 10.61 -5.02 -4.00
C SER A 103 9.28 -5.62 -3.51
N VAL A 104 8.65 -5.02 -2.50
CA VAL A 104 7.33 -5.44 -2.02
C VAL A 104 6.26 -5.01 -3.01
N LEU A 105 6.32 -3.77 -3.49
CA LEU A 105 5.39 -3.27 -4.51
C LEU A 105 5.52 -4.04 -5.82
N ASP A 106 6.74 -4.38 -6.25
CA ASP A 106 6.99 -5.19 -7.45
C ASP A 106 6.40 -6.61 -7.31
N MET A 107 6.58 -7.24 -6.16
CA MET A 107 5.99 -8.53 -5.86
C MET A 107 4.46 -8.46 -5.92
N MET A 108 3.85 -7.41 -5.37
CA MET A 108 2.40 -7.19 -5.42
C MET A 108 1.92 -6.87 -6.84
N ALA A 109 2.63 -6.04 -7.59
CA ALA A 109 2.29 -5.64 -8.96
C ALA A 109 2.46 -6.77 -9.97
N SER A 110 3.44 -7.66 -9.75
CA SER A 110 3.71 -8.79 -10.66
C SER A 110 2.63 -9.88 -10.63
N ASP A 111 1.83 -9.94 -9.55
CA ASP A 111 0.72 -10.89 -9.41
C ASP A 111 -0.53 -10.19 -8.85
N MET A 112 -1.20 -9.46 -9.74
CA MET A 112 -2.38 -8.68 -9.38
C MET A 112 -3.57 -9.53 -8.92
N ASN A 113 -3.65 -10.78 -9.39
CA ASN A 113 -4.68 -11.71 -8.92
C ASN A 113 -4.45 -12.04 -7.45
N TRP A 114 -3.22 -12.42 -7.09
CA TRP A 114 -2.85 -12.67 -5.71
C TRP A 114 -3.06 -11.43 -4.82
N THR A 115 -2.62 -10.25 -5.26
CA THR A 115 -2.78 -9.00 -4.53
C THR A 115 -4.25 -8.67 -4.28
N THR A 116 -5.09 -8.83 -5.31
CA THR A 116 -6.54 -8.60 -5.21
C THR A 116 -7.20 -9.61 -4.26
N ASP A 117 -6.85 -10.88 -4.37
CA ASP A 117 -7.39 -11.92 -3.50
C ASP A 117 -6.97 -11.72 -2.05
N LEU A 118 -5.72 -11.34 -1.78
CA LEU A 118 -5.24 -11.02 -0.44
C LEU A 118 -6.03 -9.83 0.16
N GLY A 119 -6.20 -8.76 -0.62
CA GLY A 119 -6.96 -7.58 -0.21
C GLY A 119 -8.44 -7.91 0.05
N ASN A 120 -9.06 -8.68 -0.82
CA ASN A 120 -10.43 -9.13 -0.67
C ASN A 120 -10.63 -10.03 0.55
N ALA A 121 -9.72 -10.98 0.77
CA ALA A 121 -9.72 -11.83 1.95
C ALA A 121 -9.59 -11.00 3.24
N PHE A 122 -8.67 -10.03 3.24
CA PHE A 122 -8.47 -9.16 4.41
C PHE A 122 -9.68 -8.25 4.68
N LEU A 123 -10.39 -7.79 3.66
CA LEU A 123 -11.63 -7.01 3.81
C LEU A 123 -12.81 -7.86 4.30
N ALA A 124 -12.90 -9.12 3.87
CA ALA A 124 -14.04 -9.99 4.14
C ALA A 124 -13.86 -10.85 5.40
N GLN A 125 -12.63 -11.32 5.65
CA GLN A 125 -12.28 -12.33 6.64
C GLN A 125 -11.01 -11.95 7.42
N GLN A 126 -10.94 -10.72 7.95
CA GLN A 126 -9.73 -10.20 8.61
C GLN A 126 -9.22 -11.14 9.73
N GLN A 127 -10.09 -11.70 10.54
CA GLN A 127 -9.72 -12.64 11.61
C GLN A 127 -9.06 -13.89 11.03
N ASP A 128 -9.70 -14.51 10.05
CA ASP A 128 -9.21 -15.75 9.44
C ASP A 128 -7.86 -15.55 8.71
N VAL A 129 -7.66 -14.36 8.10
CA VAL A 129 -6.37 -13.97 7.51
C VAL A 129 -5.28 -13.87 8.57
N MET A 130 -5.57 -13.24 9.71
CA MET A 130 -4.62 -13.13 10.82
C MET A 130 -4.31 -14.51 11.43
N ASP A 131 -5.30 -15.37 11.55
CA ASP A 131 -5.11 -16.75 12.01
C ASP A 131 -4.28 -17.56 11.00
N ALA A 132 -4.47 -17.36 9.69
CA ALA A 132 -3.64 -17.97 8.66
C ALA A 132 -2.17 -17.54 8.78
N VAL A 133 -1.90 -16.24 9.02
CA VAL A 133 -0.53 -15.76 9.27
C VAL A 133 0.08 -16.48 10.48
N GLN A 134 -0.68 -16.66 11.56
CA GLN A 134 -0.18 -17.35 12.74
C GLN A 134 0.08 -18.85 12.48
N ARG A 135 -0.78 -19.51 11.70
CA ARG A 135 -0.56 -20.92 11.31
C ARG A 135 0.75 -21.07 10.51
N GLU A 136 1.00 -20.19 9.53
CA GLU A 136 2.23 -20.24 8.73
C GLU A 136 3.47 -19.91 9.58
N ARG A 137 3.39 -18.94 10.47
CA ARG A 137 4.47 -18.64 11.43
C ARG A 137 4.76 -19.82 12.35
N GLN A 138 3.72 -20.49 12.82
CA GLN A 138 3.86 -21.69 13.67
C GLN A 138 4.57 -22.80 12.91
N LYS A 139 4.17 -23.12 11.66
CA LYS A 139 4.85 -24.11 10.81
C LYS A 139 6.33 -23.76 10.65
N ALA A 140 6.66 -22.51 10.26
CA ALA A 140 8.03 -22.08 10.08
C ALA A 140 8.86 -22.17 11.38
N SER A 141 8.25 -21.90 12.53
CA SER A 141 8.86 -22.01 13.84
C SER A 141 9.11 -23.48 14.23
N ASP A 142 8.11 -24.35 14.08
CA ASP A 142 8.18 -25.76 14.42
C ASP A 142 9.23 -26.51 13.58
N PHE A 143 9.36 -26.13 12.32
CA PHE A 143 10.40 -26.66 11.42
C PHE A 143 11.77 -26.00 11.61
N GLY A 144 11.87 -25.01 12.51
CA GLY A 144 13.10 -24.35 12.87
C GLY A 144 13.62 -23.32 11.87
N TYR A 145 12.83 -22.94 10.86
CA TYR A 145 13.18 -21.89 9.90
C TYR A 145 13.04 -20.49 10.49
N LEU A 146 11.97 -20.25 11.26
CA LEU A 146 11.70 -18.94 11.87
C LEU A 146 12.40 -18.83 13.24
N ARG A 147 13.42 -17.96 13.32
CA ARG A 147 14.19 -17.71 14.53
C ARG A 147 14.62 -16.25 14.60
N SER A 148 14.85 -15.75 15.81
CA SER A 148 15.51 -14.45 16.01
C SER A 148 16.91 -14.45 15.43
N ASN A 149 17.34 -13.30 14.91
CA ASN A 149 18.66 -13.07 14.34
C ASN A 149 19.09 -11.60 14.56
N SER A 150 20.11 -11.10 13.83
CA SER A 150 20.57 -9.72 13.91
C SER A 150 19.55 -8.69 13.42
N GLU A 151 18.60 -9.10 12.60
CA GLU A 151 17.65 -8.21 11.92
C GLU A 151 16.28 -8.19 12.60
N VAL A 152 15.83 -9.36 13.08
CA VAL A 152 14.49 -9.52 13.64
C VAL A 152 14.50 -10.27 14.97
N VAL A 153 13.62 -9.86 15.87
CA VAL A 153 13.29 -10.57 17.11
C VAL A 153 11.98 -11.33 16.86
N VAL A 154 12.06 -12.65 16.97
CA VAL A 154 10.90 -13.54 16.94
C VAL A 154 10.53 -13.88 18.37
N SER A 155 9.36 -13.49 18.80
CA SER A 155 8.83 -13.83 20.14
C SER A 155 7.76 -14.90 19.98
N SER A 156 7.92 -16.00 20.70
CA SER A 156 6.92 -17.08 20.78
C SER A 156 6.15 -16.94 22.09
N GLY A 157 4.84 -16.95 21.98
CA GLY A 157 3.90 -16.88 23.09
C GLY A 157 2.58 -17.47 22.60
N PRO A 158 1.43 -16.98 23.05
CA PRO A 158 0.13 -17.36 22.44
C PRO A 158 0.08 -17.00 20.96
N TYR A 159 0.86 -16.02 20.54
CA TYR A 159 1.02 -15.57 19.14
C TYR A 159 2.50 -15.34 18.85
N ILE A 160 2.92 -15.71 17.62
CA ILE A 160 4.27 -15.45 17.16
C ILE A 160 4.32 -14.04 16.59
N THR A 161 5.21 -13.20 17.13
CA THR A 161 5.47 -11.85 16.63
C THR A 161 6.85 -11.77 16.00
N ILE A 162 6.97 -11.01 14.94
CA ILE A 162 8.24 -10.74 14.25
C ILE A 162 8.45 -9.23 14.26
N MET A 163 9.40 -8.78 15.09
CA MET A 163 9.68 -7.35 15.23
C MET A 163 11.09 -7.05 14.73
N PRO A 164 11.32 -5.91 14.07
CA PRO A 164 12.68 -5.49 13.74
C PRO A 164 13.49 -5.25 15.02
N VAL A 165 14.78 -5.62 15.03
CA VAL A 165 15.70 -5.31 16.15
C VAL A 165 15.81 -3.79 16.33
N ASN A 166 15.89 -3.06 15.23
CA ASN A 166 15.84 -1.59 15.23
C ASN A 166 14.50 -1.12 14.60
N PRO A 167 13.58 -0.51 15.37
CA PRO A 167 12.27 -0.07 14.87
C PRO A 167 12.34 0.96 13.73
N ALA A 168 13.47 1.67 13.58
CA ALA A 168 13.65 2.63 12.50
C ALA A 168 14.21 1.99 11.21
N PHE A 169 14.43 0.68 11.22
CA PHE A 169 15.08 -0.03 10.12
C PHE A 169 14.33 -1.33 9.84
N ILE A 170 13.68 -1.41 8.68
CA ILE A 170 12.87 -2.56 8.31
C ILE A 170 13.60 -3.35 7.23
N VAL A 171 13.70 -4.65 7.44
CA VAL A 171 14.20 -5.60 6.45
C VAL A 171 13.06 -6.39 5.84
N VAL A 172 13.16 -6.66 4.53
CA VAL A 172 12.22 -7.54 3.83
C VAL A 172 12.82 -8.93 3.79
N PRO A 173 12.18 -9.95 4.38
CA PRO A 173 12.64 -11.32 4.25
C PRO A 173 12.28 -11.90 2.87
N TYR A 174 13.22 -12.66 2.30
CA TYR A 174 13.04 -13.43 1.07
C TYR A 174 13.10 -14.92 1.41
N TYR A 175 12.08 -15.64 1.04
CA TYR A 175 11.96 -17.08 1.31
C TYR A 175 11.08 -17.76 0.28
N ASP A 176 11.26 -19.04 0.13
CA ASP A 176 10.36 -19.89 -0.67
C ASP A 176 9.30 -20.51 0.25
N PRO A 177 8.01 -20.16 0.08
CA PRO A 177 6.92 -20.74 0.87
C PRO A 177 6.86 -22.28 0.77
N ALA A 178 7.25 -22.86 -0.37
CA ALA A 178 7.29 -24.31 -0.54
C ALA A 178 8.40 -24.99 0.28
N VAL A 179 9.31 -24.21 0.86
CA VAL A 179 10.38 -24.71 1.72
C VAL A 179 10.08 -24.43 3.18
N VAL A 180 9.83 -23.18 3.53
CA VAL A 180 9.83 -22.75 4.95
C VAL A 180 8.59 -23.18 5.74
N PHE A 181 7.51 -23.56 5.07
CA PHE A 181 6.28 -24.04 5.71
C PHE A 181 6.12 -25.56 5.65
N PHE A 182 7.18 -26.27 5.26
CA PHE A 182 7.20 -27.73 5.18
C PHE A 182 8.37 -28.30 5.97
N ALA A 183 8.21 -29.53 6.41
CA ALA A 183 9.26 -30.25 7.14
C ALA A 183 10.54 -30.32 6.30
N PRO A 184 11.72 -30.02 6.86
CA PRO A 184 12.97 -30.12 6.16
C PRO A 184 13.26 -31.56 5.76
N ARG A 185 13.83 -31.76 4.58
CA ARG A 185 14.28 -33.09 4.16
C ARG A 185 15.41 -33.57 5.07
N PRO A 186 15.50 -34.88 5.37
CA PRO A 186 16.59 -35.44 6.16
C PRO A 186 17.95 -34.98 5.63
N GLY A 187 18.81 -34.44 6.50
CA GLY A 187 20.12 -33.92 6.13
C GLY A 187 20.14 -32.49 5.57
N PHE A 188 18.99 -31.83 5.46
CA PHE A 188 18.91 -30.44 5.00
C PHE A 188 19.21 -29.47 6.17
N VAL A 189 20.07 -28.48 5.91
CA VAL A 189 20.36 -27.43 6.88
C VAL A 189 19.29 -26.33 6.74
N VAL A 190 18.49 -26.11 7.77
CA VAL A 190 17.43 -25.08 7.80
C VAL A 190 17.97 -23.64 7.78
N GLY A 191 19.26 -23.45 8.08
CA GLY A 191 19.89 -22.13 8.05
C GLY A 191 19.96 -21.56 6.62
N GLY A 192 19.58 -20.29 6.45
CA GLY A 192 19.64 -19.59 5.16
C GLY A 192 18.43 -19.77 4.25
N ALA A 193 17.40 -20.52 4.66
CA ALA A 193 16.15 -20.62 3.92
C ALA A 193 15.36 -19.30 3.93
N ILE A 194 15.51 -18.51 4.98
CA ILE A 194 15.02 -17.12 5.07
C ILE A 194 16.23 -16.23 4.93
N ARG A 195 16.24 -15.38 3.92
CA ARG A 195 17.28 -14.37 3.67
C ARG A 195 16.71 -13.00 3.88
N PHE A 196 17.54 -12.07 4.30
CA PHE A 196 17.14 -10.66 4.48
C PHE A 196 17.84 -9.82 3.42
N GLY A 197 17.07 -8.96 2.76
CA GLY A 197 17.59 -7.97 1.83
C GLY A 197 18.24 -6.79 2.56
N PHE A 198 18.64 -5.79 1.79
CA PHE A 198 19.06 -4.52 2.37
C PHE A 198 17.87 -3.91 3.11
N GLY A 199 18.14 -3.49 4.36
CA GLY A 199 17.11 -2.87 5.14
C GLY A 199 16.83 -1.44 4.70
N VAL A 200 15.61 -1.00 4.94
CA VAL A 200 15.12 0.34 4.62
C VAL A 200 15.04 1.17 5.89
N THR A 201 15.69 2.32 5.89
CA THR A 201 15.55 3.29 6.98
C THR A 201 14.24 4.05 6.82
N ILE A 202 13.30 3.80 7.73
CA ILE A 202 12.01 4.49 7.74
C ILE A 202 12.01 5.71 8.67
N GLY A 203 12.83 5.75 9.70
CA GLY A 203 13.03 6.90 10.60
C GLY A 203 11.73 7.61 11.02
N THR A 204 11.87 8.85 11.48
CA THR A 204 10.74 9.68 11.90
C THR A 204 9.99 10.32 10.73
N PHE A 205 10.62 10.44 9.57
CA PHE A 205 10.06 11.10 8.39
C PHE A 205 8.91 10.32 7.73
N PHE A 206 8.85 8.99 7.95
CA PHE A 206 7.73 8.17 7.47
C PHE A 206 6.61 7.97 8.50
N ARG A 207 6.68 8.63 9.66
CA ARG A 207 5.59 8.63 10.66
C ARG A 207 4.22 9.01 10.09
N PRO A 208 4.08 10.01 9.21
CA PRO A 208 2.78 10.36 8.64
C PRO A 208 2.08 9.17 7.99
N TRP A 209 2.84 8.24 7.40
CA TRP A 209 2.34 7.01 6.77
C TRP A 209 2.22 5.82 7.74
N GLY A 210 2.23 6.06 9.05
CA GLY A 210 1.99 5.04 10.08
C GLY A 210 3.22 4.22 10.48
N TRP A 211 4.40 4.52 9.97
CA TRP A 211 5.62 3.82 10.36
C TRP A 211 6.04 4.13 11.80
N GLY A 212 6.51 3.09 12.52
CA GLY A 212 6.87 3.18 13.94
C GLY A 212 5.68 3.12 14.89
N LEU A 213 4.44 3.16 14.39
CA LEU A 213 3.20 3.14 15.18
C LEU A 213 2.23 2.03 14.68
N GLY A 214 2.71 1.19 13.76
CA GLY A 214 1.97 0.03 13.23
C GLY A 214 2.26 -1.21 14.06
N ARG A 215 1.23 -1.95 14.42
CA ARG A 215 1.32 -3.22 15.14
C ARG A 215 0.07 -4.06 14.97
N PHE A 216 0.16 -5.33 15.33
CA PHE A 216 -1.00 -6.20 15.48
C PHE A 216 -1.42 -6.29 16.94
N ASP A 217 -2.71 -6.24 17.19
CA ASP A 217 -3.32 -6.87 18.35
C ASP A 217 -3.83 -8.24 17.90
N TRP A 218 -2.95 -9.24 18.00
CA TRP A 218 -3.25 -10.60 17.55
C TRP A 218 -4.43 -11.22 18.29
N ARG A 219 -4.59 -10.91 19.59
CA ARG A 219 -5.69 -11.42 20.41
C ARG A 219 -7.04 -10.82 20.00
N ALA A 220 -7.06 -9.54 19.66
CA ALA A 220 -8.26 -8.84 19.21
C ALA A 220 -8.46 -8.92 17.70
N HIS A 221 -7.60 -9.64 16.96
CA HIS A 221 -7.58 -9.73 15.49
C HIS A 221 -7.65 -8.33 14.83
N THR A 222 -6.89 -7.40 15.36
CA THR A 222 -6.94 -6.01 14.91
C THR A 222 -5.57 -5.54 14.47
N VAL A 223 -5.52 -4.96 13.28
CA VAL A 223 -4.36 -4.20 12.80
C VAL A 223 -4.48 -2.78 13.33
N ILE A 224 -3.42 -2.29 13.94
CA ILE A 224 -3.33 -0.92 14.45
C ILE A 224 -2.30 -0.19 13.59
N ILE A 225 -2.73 0.90 12.97
CA ILE A 225 -1.87 1.78 12.19
C ILE A 225 -2.04 3.19 12.73
N ASN A 226 -0.92 3.87 12.97
CA ASN A 226 -0.94 5.23 13.53
C ASN A 226 -1.69 5.33 14.87
N ASN A 227 -1.56 4.32 15.72
CA ASN A 227 -2.27 4.16 16.99
C ASN A 227 -3.81 4.07 16.87
N ALA A 228 -4.34 3.90 15.67
CA ALA A 228 -5.76 3.72 15.44
C ALA A 228 -6.04 2.33 14.84
N PRO A 229 -7.13 1.67 15.28
CA PRO A 229 -7.53 0.40 14.69
C PRO A 229 -7.88 0.57 13.22
N TRP A 230 -7.35 -0.30 12.37
CA TRP A 230 -7.79 -0.43 10.99
C TRP A 230 -9.19 -1.02 10.95
N ARG A 231 -10.13 -0.33 10.32
CA ARG A 231 -11.56 -0.71 10.32
C ARG A 231 -12.17 -0.79 8.92
N ARG A 232 -11.34 -0.86 7.89
CA ARG A 232 -11.84 -1.08 6.53
C ARG A 232 -12.30 -2.53 6.39
N THR A 233 -13.52 -2.71 5.92
CA THR A 233 -14.16 -4.02 5.74
C THR A 233 -14.78 -4.09 4.35
N TRP A 234 -15.23 -5.27 3.95
CA TRP A 234 -15.96 -5.45 2.70
C TRP A 234 -17.17 -4.53 2.58
N VAL A 235 -17.87 -4.30 3.68
CA VAL A 235 -19.10 -3.50 3.70
C VAL A 235 -18.79 -2.01 3.49
N ASN A 236 -17.81 -1.47 4.25
CA ASN A 236 -17.50 -0.04 4.23
C ASN A 236 -16.36 0.37 3.28
N ARG A 237 -15.86 -0.54 2.43
CA ARG A 237 -14.64 -0.34 1.63
C ARG A 237 -14.66 0.87 0.69
N ARG A 238 -15.84 1.36 0.33
CA ARG A 238 -16.02 2.53 -0.55
C ARG A 238 -15.96 3.85 0.21
N GLU A 239 -16.35 3.84 1.47
CA GLU A 239 -16.55 5.04 2.31
C GLU A 239 -15.46 5.18 3.37
N TYR A 240 -14.72 4.09 3.63
CA TYR A 240 -13.73 4.09 4.70
C TYR A 240 -12.59 5.07 4.42
N VAL A 241 -12.40 5.98 5.36
CA VAL A 241 -11.28 6.92 5.38
C VAL A 241 -10.42 6.59 6.60
N HIS A 242 -9.15 6.29 6.36
CA HIS A 242 -8.28 6.01 7.48
C HIS A 242 -7.76 7.23 8.21
N PRO A 243 -7.40 7.07 9.49
CA PRO A 243 -6.75 8.12 10.25
C PRO A 243 -5.25 8.19 9.93
N TYR A 244 -4.91 8.82 8.81
CA TYR A 244 -3.54 9.24 8.53
C TYR A 244 -3.48 10.77 8.58
N PRO A 245 -3.39 11.38 9.77
CA PRO A 245 -3.58 12.83 9.96
C PRO A 245 -2.50 13.68 9.27
N GLY A 246 -1.38 13.10 8.85
CA GLY A 246 -0.30 13.81 8.18
C GLY A 246 -0.27 13.69 6.66
N VAL A 247 -1.13 12.85 6.07
CA VAL A 247 -1.13 12.60 4.61
C VAL A 247 -2.38 13.20 3.98
N ARG A 248 -2.18 14.19 3.10
CA ARG A 248 -3.28 14.74 2.30
C ARG A 248 -3.60 13.81 1.13
N ARG A 249 -4.88 13.58 0.88
CA ARG A 249 -5.36 12.95 -0.35
C ARG A 249 -5.66 14.05 -1.36
N PHE A 250 -5.16 13.89 -2.55
CA PHE A 250 -5.46 14.79 -3.66
C PHE A 250 -6.49 14.11 -4.56
N ALA A 251 -7.61 14.79 -4.84
CA ALA A 251 -8.63 14.27 -5.74
C ALA A 251 -8.07 14.14 -7.17
N PRO A 252 -8.43 13.09 -7.90
CA PRO A 252 -8.10 12.99 -9.33
C PRO A 252 -8.62 14.24 -10.05
N GLY A 253 -7.75 14.98 -10.75
CA GLY A 253 -8.06 16.22 -11.46
C GLY A 253 -7.53 17.50 -10.81
N GLN A 254 -7.26 17.56 -9.53
CA GLN A 254 -6.62 18.73 -8.90
C GLN A 254 -5.16 18.92 -9.36
N ARG A 255 -4.49 17.84 -9.76
CA ARG A 255 -3.11 17.86 -10.27
C ARG A 255 -2.93 18.68 -11.55
N ALA A 256 -3.90 18.64 -12.47
CA ALA A 256 -3.75 19.28 -13.77
C ALA A 256 -3.72 20.82 -13.65
N VAL A 257 -4.44 21.37 -12.69
CA VAL A 257 -4.51 22.82 -12.48
C VAL A 257 -3.27 23.33 -11.76
N GLU A 258 -2.83 22.63 -10.72
CA GLU A 258 -1.69 23.04 -9.88
C GLU A 258 -0.33 22.83 -10.59
N HIS A 259 -0.17 21.73 -11.35
CA HIS A 259 1.00 21.53 -12.20
C HIS A 259 1.08 22.58 -13.32
N HIS A 260 -0.05 22.99 -13.88
CA HIS A 260 -0.07 24.05 -14.90
C HIS A 260 0.30 25.41 -14.29
N GLU A 261 -0.16 25.70 -13.08
CA GLU A 261 0.18 26.95 -12.37
C GLU A 261 1.64 26.98 -11.90
N LEU A 262 2.18 25.85 -11.40
CA LEU A 262 3.57 25.75 -10.98
C LEU A 262 4.53 25.82 -12.18
N HIS A 263 4.20 25.17 -13.31
CA HIS A 263 4.97 25.28 -14.54
C HIS A 263 4.92 26.70 -15.10
N ALA A 264 3.75 27.31 -15.16
CA ALA A 264 3.60 28.70 -15.61
C ALA A 264 4.38 29.67 -14.74
N ARG A 265 4.38 29.47 -13.42
CA ARG A 265 5.12 30.28 -12.46
C ARG A 265 6.63 30.11 -12.62
N SER A 266 7.13 28.89 -12.80
CA SER A 266 8.55 28.62 -13.04
C SER A 266 9.03 29.12 -14.40
N GLU A 267 8.19 29.12 -15.42
CA GLU A 267 8.51 29.71 -16.72
C GLU A 267 8.54 31.25 -16.66
N HIS A 268 7.61 31.87 -15.93
CA HIS A 268 7.63 33.31 -15.68
C HIS A 268 8.88 33.76 -14.89
N GLU A 269 9.27 33.02 -13.86
CA GLU A 269 10.49 33.30 -13.09
C GLU A 269 11.75 33.14 -13.94
N ARG A 270 11.80 32.12 -14.81
CA ARG A 270 12.90 31.92 -15.75
C ARG A 270 12.96 32.99 -16.86
N ALA A 271 11.81 33.46 -17.32
CA ALA A 271 11.72 34.54 -18.29
C ALA A 271 12.18 35.86 -17.68
N ALA A 272 11.72 36.20 -16.49
CA ALA A 272 12.12 37.38 -15.73
C ALA A 272 13.64 37.39 -15.41
N ALA A 273 14.20 36.23 -15.04
CA ALA A 273 15.65 36.09 -14.81
C ALA A 273 16.49 36.19 -16.07
N ARG A 274 15.94 35.87 -17.26
CA ARG A 274 16.62 36.08 -18.57
C ARG A 274 16.57 37.55 -19.00
N GLU A 275 15.46 38.22 -18.74
CA GLU A 275 15.28 39.63 -19.08
C GLU A 275 16.16 40.51 -18.17
N GLY A 276 16.24 40.21 -16.87
CA GLY A 276 17.16 40.90 -15.97
C GLY A 276 18.63 40.76 -16.35
N ARG A 277 19.06 39.61 -16.87
CA ARG A 277 20.43 39.41 -17.37
C ARG A 277 20.72 40.19 -18.64
N LYS A 278 19.76 40.29 -19.56
CA LYS A 278 19.93 41.08 -20.78
C LYS A 278 20.11 42.58 -20.50
N VAL A 279 19.31 43.10 -19.55
CA VAL A 279 19.42 44.51 -19.13
C VAL A 279 20.77 44.78 -18.44
N GLU A 280 21.29 43.82 -17.72
CA GLU A 280 22.60 43.96 -17.05
C GLU A 280 23.77 43.87 -18.07
N GLU A 281 23.68 43.06 -19.11
CA GLU A 281 24.63 42.99 -20.22
C GLU A 281 24.60 44.26 -21.05
N GLU A 282 23.45 44.82 -21.41
CA GLU A 282 23.32 46.09 -22.14
C GLU A 282 23.91 47.27 -21.35
N HIS A 283 23.67 47.34 -20.05
CA HIS A 283 24.27 48.36 -19.17
C HIS A 283 25.78 48.20 -18.99
N HIS A 284 26.32 47.00 -19.21
CA HIS A 284 27.77 46.77 -19.15
C HIS A 284 28.46 47.11 -20.45
N GLU A 285 27.78 46.97 -21.59
CA GLU A 285 28.29 47.43 -22.91
C GLU A 285 28.28 48.96 -23.07
N GLU A 286 27.26 49.66 -22.56
CA GLU A 286 27.18 51.13 -22.58
C GLU A 286 28.23 51.82 -21.68
N ARG A 287 28.88 51.11 -20.77
CA ARG A 287 29.94 51.64 -19.88
C ARG A 287 31.36 51.36 -20.37
N ARG A 288 31.54 50.74 -21.54
CA ARG A 288 32.83 50.53 -22.17
C ARG A 288 33.07 51.49 -23.34
#